data_75ca33daeef0241d93ade06832b49d8e
#
_entry.id   75ca33daeef0241d93ade06832b49d8e
#
_cell.length_a   1.000
_cell.length_b   1.000
_cell.length_c   1.000
_cell.angle_alpha   90.00
_cell.angle_beta   90.00
_cell.angle_gamma   90.00
#
_symmetry.space_group_name_H-M   'P 1'
#
loop_
_entity.id
_entity.type
_entity.pdbx_description
1 polymer ?
#
loop_
_entity_poly.entity_id
_entity_poly.type
_entity_poly.pdbx_seq_one_letter_code
_entity_poly.pdbx_strand_id
1 'polypeptide(L)'
;MTVRTVLIAALTAAGAVGVPMTAAAEPARSAERADAASDAANQAVVESLYSAFAAGDGATINGLLAADLVWIEAENGPYADRNPYSGPGAVFEGIFGRIGAEFEGFAVAPATYLPSGDRVAVLGRYSGTNRATGEALDAQFVHVFTVTGGKIVHFQQYTDTAQWMDVVTPD
;
A
#
# COMPACT_ATOMS: atom_id res chain seq x y z
N MET A 1 -46.11 -79.97 -15.55
CA MET A 1 -46.29 -78.67 -16.27
C MET A 1 -45.23 -77.72 -15.75
N THR A 2 -44.22 -77.54 -16.56
CA THR A 2 -43.01 -76.79 -16.14
C THR A 2 -42.94 -75.49 -16.97
N VAL A 3 -43.07 -74.34 -16.34
CA VAL A 3 -42.92 -73.01 -16.98
C VAL A 3 -41.51 -72.58 -16.76
N ARG A 4 -40.75 -72.37 -17.84
CA ARG A 4 -39.41 -71.80 -17.86
C ARG A 4 -39.54 -70.32 -17.94
N THR A 5 -39.04 -69.61 -16.93
CA THR A 5 -38.84 -68.14 -16.95
C THR A 5 -37.48 -67.83 -17.54
N VAL A 6 -37.47 -67.08 -18.64
CA VAL A 6 -36.25 -66.53 -19.27
C VAL A 6 -35.93 -65.20 -18.65
N LEU A 7 -34.76 -65.09 -18.04
CA LEU A 7 -34.25 -63.86 -17.48
C LEU A 7 -33.42 -63.14 -18.55
N ILE A 8 -33.87 -61.94 -19.01
CA ILE A 8 -33.15 -61.10 -19.94
C ILE A 8 -32.34 -60.04 -19.07
N ALA A 9 -31.03 -60.16 -19.05
CA ALA A 9 -30.16 -59.19 -18.44
C ALA A 9 -29.93 -58.09 -19.44
N ALA A 10 -30.46 -56.92 -19.15
CA ALA A 10 -30.12 -55.68 -19.87
C ALA A 10 -28.82 -55.00 -19.27
N LEU A 11 -27.78 -55.05 -20.04
CA LEU A 11 -26.51 -54.38 -19.72
C LEU A 11 -26.59 -52.91 -20.14
N THR A 12 -26.88 -51.99 -19.24
CA THR A 12 -26.78 -50.57 -19.48
C THR A 12 -25.34 -50.11 -19.26
N ALA A 13 -24.61 -49.86 -20.36
CA ALA A 13 -23.33 -49.16 -20.30
C ALA A 13 -23.56 -47.68 -20.06
N ALA A 14 -23.31 -47.21 -18.84
CA ALA A 14 -23.24 -45.79 -18.54
C ALA A 14 -21.91 -45.24 -19.07
N GLY A 15 -21.95 -44.61 -20.25
CA GLY A 15 -20.85 -43.83 -20.78
C GLY A 15 -20.64 -42.57 -19.92
N ALA A 16 -19.58 -42.53 -19.11
CA ALA A 16 -19.14 -41.33 -18.45
C ALA A 16 -18.55 -40.41 -19.51
N VAL A 17 -19.28 -39.35 -19.89
CA VAL A 17 -18.75 -38.25 -20.66
C VAL A 17 -17.89 -37.44 -19.71
N GLY A 18 -16.60 -37.73 -19.64
CA GLY A 18 -15.63 -36.93 -18.98
C GLY A 18 -15.44 -35.61 -19.74
N VAL A 19 -15.98 -34.53 -19.23
CA VAL A 19 -15.68 -33.18 -19.74
C VAL A 19 -14.25 -32.85 -19.31
N PRO A 20 -13.30 -32.61 -20.24
CA PRO A 20 -11.98 -32.18 -19.86
C PRO A 20 -12.05 -30.69 -19.44
N MET A 21 -12.16 -30.43 -18.14
CA MET A 21 -12.26 -29.09 -17.55
C MET A 21 -10.91 -28.61 -17.01
N THR A 22 -9.82 -28.84 -17.71
CA THR A 22 -8.48 -28.56 -17.16
C THR A 22 -7.61 -27.59 -17.96
N ALA A 23 -7.90 -27.26 -19.21
CA ALA A 23 -6.98 -26.49 -20.04
C ALA A 23 -7.08 -24.95 -19.86
N ALA A 24 -8.19 -24.42 -19.38
CA ALA A 24 -8.39 -22.96 -19.22
C ALA A 24 -8.08 -22.41 -17.83
N ALA A 25 -7.95 -23.24 -16.81
CA ALA A 25 -7.73 -22.79 -15.42
C ALA A 25 -6.26 -22.52 -15.06
N GLU A 26 -5.32 -23.07 -15.81
CA GLU A 26 -3.88 -22.98 -15.51
C GLU A 26 -3.26 -21.60 -15.84
N PRO A 27 -3.54 -20.97 -16.99
CA PRO A 27 -3.06 -19.62 -17.27
C PRO A 27 -3.68 -18.56 -16.34
N ALA A 28 -4.94 -18.69 -15.96
CA ALA A 28 -5.59 -17.77 -15.02
C ALA A 28 -4.93 -17.84 -13.63
N ARG A 29 -4.68 -19.05 -13.12
CA ARG A 29 -3.98 -19.23 -11.83
C ARG A 29 -2.54 -18.75 -11.87
N SER A 30 -1.86 -18.82 -13.00
CA SER A 30 -0.51 -18.34 -13.18
C SER A 30 -0.48 -16.79 -13.17
N ALA A 31 -1.46 -16.13 -13.78
CA ALA A 31 -1.63 -14.69 -13.75
C ALA A 31 -1.94 -14.20 -12.33
N GLU A 32 -2.91 -14.81 -11.63
CA GLU A 32 -3.24 -14.48 -10.24
C GLU A 32 -2.04 -14.62 -9.29
N ARG A 33 -1.19 -15.64 -9.50
CA ARG A 33 0.03 -15.80 -8.71
C ARG A 33 1.08 -14.74 -9.02
N ALA A 34 1.21 -14.33 -10.27
CA ALA A 34 2.12 -13.26 -10.68
C ALA A 34 1.69 -11.92 -10.10
N ASP A 35 0.39 -11.63 -10.14
CA ASP A 35 -0.19 -10.41 -9.57
C ASP A 35 0.00 -10.37 -8.04
N ALA A 36 -0.30 -11.47 -7.34
CA ALA A 36 -0.09 -11.57 -5.90
C ALA A 36 1.40 -11.44 -5.51
N ALA A 37 2.33 -11.95 -6.32
CA ALA A 37 3.76 -11.80 -6.08
C ALA A 37 4.23 -10.36 -6.30
N SER A 38 3.68 -9.67 -7.31
CA SER A 38 3.93 -8.25 -7.56
C SER A 38 3.40 -7.38 -6.41
N ASP A 39 2.17 -7.63 -5.97
CA ASP A 39 1.54 -6.94 -4.86
C ASP A 39 2.36 -7.07 -3.57
N ALA A 40 2.82 -8.28 -3.25
CA ALA A 40 3.66 -8.54 -2.08
C ALA A 40 5.03 -7.84 -2.18
N ALA A 41 5.64 -7.82 -3.36
CA ALA A 41 6.92 -7.14 -3.58
C ALA A 41 6.78 -5.61 -3.41
N ASN A 42 5.73 -5.01 -3.96
CA ASN A 42 5.45 -3.59 -3.85
C ASN A 42 5.10 -3.19 -2.41
N GLN A 43 4.33 -4.02 -1.71
CA GLN A 43 4.08 -3.82 -0.27
C GLN A 43 5.37 -3.83 0.53
N ALA A 44 6.28 -4.76 0.29
CA ALA A 44 7.55 -4.85 1.00
C ALA A 44 8.44 -3.60 0.83
N VAL A 45 8.40 -2.95 -0.34
CA VAL A 45 9.07 -1.67 -0.57
C VAL A 45 8.50 -0.59 0.36
N VAL A 46 7.19 -0.50 0.47
CA VAL A 46 6.50 0.50 1.31
C VAL A 46 6.71 0.20 2.79
N GLU A 47 6.68 -1.07 3.23
CA GLU A 47 7.01 -1.48 4.60
C GLU A 47 8.44 -1.09 4.97
N SER A 48 9.38 -1.26 4.02
CA SER A 48 10.78 -0.86 4.22
C SER A 48 10.92 0.66 4.40
N LEU A 49 10.11 1.47 3.70
CA LEU A 49 10.07 2.92 3.88
C LEU A 49 9.66 3.29 5.31
N TYR A 50 8.56 2.73 5.82
CA TYR A 50 8.10 3.02 7.18
C TYR A 50 9.09 2.53 8.25
N SER A 51 9.72 1.38 8.03
CA SER A 51 10.75 0.86 8.93
C SER A 51 11.96 1.78 8.98
N ALA A 52 12.40 2.29 7.82
CA ALA A 52 13.48 3.25 7.72
C ALA A 52 13.13 4.59 8.38
N PHE A 53 11.88 5.05 8.24
CA PHE A 53 11.37 6.23 8.94
C PHE A 53 11.45 6.07 10.45
N ALA A 54 10.94 4.97 10.98
CA ALA A 54 10.96 4.69 12.42
C ALA A 54 12.40 4.59 12.98
N ALA A 55 13.35 4.15 12.14
CA ALA A 55 14.77 4.06 12.49
C ALA A 55 15.55 5.37 12.28
N GLY A 56 14.96 6.39 11.63
CA GLY A 56 15.67 7.61 11.22
C GLY A 56 16.73 7.35 10.13
N ASP A 57 16.60 6.27 9.36
CA ASP A 57 17.54 5.88 8.31
C ASP A 57 17.25 6.59 6.98
N GLY A 58 17.70 7.83 6.91
CA GLY A 58 17.55 8.66 5.71
C GLY A 58 18.23 8.08 4.47
N ALA A 59 19.30 7.30 4.62
CA ALA A 59 20.00 6.68 3.50
C ALA A 59 19.13 5.61 2.83
N THR A 60 18.51 4.73 3.63
CA THR A 60 17.57 3.73 3.15
C THR A 60 16.33 4.41 2.53
N ILE A 61 15.76 5.43 3.18
CA ILE A 61 14.63 6.20 2.62
C ILE A 61 15.01 6.72 1.22
N ASN A 62 16.13 7.44 1.10
CA ASN A 62 16.60 7.97 -0.18
C ASN A 62 16.81 6.86 -1.22
N GLY A 63 17.30 5.70 -0.78
CA GLY A 63 17.48 4.53 -1.63
C GLY A 63 16.18 3.93 -2.17
N LEU A 64 15.06 4.07 -1.49
CA LEU A 64 13.74 3.57 -1.91
C LEU A 64 13.00 4.54 -2.84
N LEU A 65 13.34 5.82 -2.85
CA LEU A 65 12.70 6.82 -3.68
C LEU A 65 13.34 6.87 -5.08
N ALA A 66 12.52 7.05 -6.11
CA ALA A 66 12.99 7.27 -7.47
C ALA A 66 13.56 8.69 -7.63
N ALA A 67 14.51 8.88 -8.55
CA ALA A 67 15.10 10.20 -8.80
C ALA A 67 14.08 11.21 -9.35
N ASP A 68 13.09 10.73 -10.09
CA ASP A 68 11.98 11.47 -10.67
C ASP A 68 10.68 11.38 -9.85
N LEU A 69 10.80 11.05 -8.56
CA LEU A 69 9.67 10.98 -7.63
C LEU A 69 8.79 12.22 -7.71
N VAL A 70 7.48 11.99 -7.71
CA VAL A 70 6.46 13.03 -7.46
C VAL A 70 5.81 12.76 -6.11
N TRP A 71 5.90 13.71 -5.20
CA TRP A 71 5.36 13.60 -3.85
C TRP A 71 4.35 14.73 -3.60
N ILE A 72 3.14 14.35 -3.17
CA ILE A 72 2.03 15.28 -2.96
C ILE A 72 1.51 15.13 -1.53
N GLU A 73 1.64 16.19 -0.75
CA GLU A 73 1.03 16.30 0.56
C GLU A 73 -0.47 16.60 0.45
N ALA A 74 -1.22 16.35 1.51
CA ALA A 74 -2.65 16.61 1.55
C ALA A 74 -2.94 18.10 1.36
N GLU A 75 -3.90 18.39 0.50
CA GLU A 75 -4.34 19.77 0.23
C GLU A 75 -4.75 20.47 1.53
N ASN A 76 -4.44 21.75 1.64
CA ASN A 76 -4.65 22.58 2.83
C ASN A 76 -3.88 22.10 4.08
N GLY A 77 -2.95 21.18 3.95
CA GLY A 77 -2.03 20.81 5.02
C GLY A 77 -0.84 21.75 5.11
N PRO A 78 -0.12 21.80 6.26
CA PRO A 78 0.96 22.76 6.49
C PRO A 78 2.19 22.56 5.59
N TYR A 79 2.31 21.39 4.98
CA TYR A 79 3.42 21.05 4.07
C TYR A 79 3.02 20.98 2.60
N ALA A 80 1.78 21.39 2.26
CA ALA A 80 1.31 21.44 0.87
C ALA A 80 1.76 22.69 0.10
N ASP A 81 2.48 23.59 0.74
CA ASP A 81 2.90 24.91 0.24
C ASP A 81 3.80 24.84 -1.01
N ARG A 82 4.43 23.68 -1.27
CA ARG A 82 5.32 23.47 -2.41
C ARG A 82 4.88 22.28 -3.29
N ASN A 83 3.63 21.81 -3.13
CA ASN A 83 3.09 20.72 -3.93
C ASN A 83 3.12 21.00 -5.45
N PRO A 84 3.48 20.00 -6.31
CA PRO A 84 4.12 18.75 -5.95
C PRO A 84 5.63 18.90 -5.68
N TYR A 85 6.16 18.14 -4.72
CA TYR A 85 7.61 18.04 -4.52
C TYR A 85 8.20 17.07 -5.55
N SER A 86 9.26 17.48 -6.24
CA SER A 86 9.90 16.68 -7.28
C SER A 86 11.27 16.19 -6.84
N GLY A 87 11.43 14.88 -6.81
CA GLY A 87 12.65 14.20 -6.41
C GLY A 87 12.86 14.12 -4.89
N PRO A 88 13.71 13.18 -4.43
CA PRO A 88 13.94 12.94 -3.01
C PRO A 88 14.43 14.17 -2.24
N GLY A 89 15.35 14.97 -2.82
CA GLY A 89 15.92 16.15 -2.16
C GLY A 89 14.85 17.16 -1.73
N ALA A 90 13.87 17.44 -2.60
CA ALA A 90 12.78 18.36 -2.29
C ALA A 90 11.91 17.84 -1.13
N VAL A 91 11.67 16.53 -1.05
CA VAL A 91 10.92 15.89 0.02
C VAL A 91 11.68 15.96 1.34
N PHE A 92 12.99 15.65 1.33
CA PHE A 92 13.82 15.73 2.53
C PHE A 92 13.88 17.13 3.10
N GLU A 93 14.11 18.15 2.26
CA GLU A 93 14.18 19.54 2.69
C GLU A 93 12.80 20.09 3.08
N GLY A 94 11.82 19.91 2.20
CA GLY A 94 10.54 20.60 2.28
C GLY A 94 9.54 19.95 3.24
N ILE A 95 9.72 18.68 3.59
CA ILE A 95 8.78 17.93 4.43
C ILE A 95 9.50 17.33 5.64
N PHE A 96 10.37 16.34 5.44
CA PHE A 96 10.95 15.58 6.55
C PHE A 96 11.80 16.43 7.49
N GLY A 97 12.60 17.35 6.93
CA GLY A 97 13.41 18.28 7.70
C GLY A 97 12.55 19.25 8.53
N ARG A 98 11.44 19.74 7.94
CA ARG A 98 10.51 20.64 8.66
C ARG A 98 9.80 19.90 9.79
N ILE A 99 9.23 18.74 9.51
CA ILE A 99 8.57 17.90 10.53
C ILE A 99 9.53 17.57 11.67
N GLY A 100 10.77 17.17 11.36
CA GLY A 100 11.78 16.86 12.37
C GLY A 100 12.17 18.05 13.24
N ALA A 101 12.14 19.26 12.69
CA ALA A 101 12.41 20.49 13.44
C ALA A 101 11.21 20.95 14.28
N GLU A 102 9.99 20.78 13.74
CA GLU A 102 8.75 21.31 14.32
C GLU A 102 8.13 20.40 15.37
N PHE A 103 8.37 19.08 15.28
CA PHE A 103 7.73 18.10 16.19
C PHE A 103 8.73 17.38 17.09
N GLU A 104 8.27 17.07 18.30
CA GLU A 104 8.91 16.14 19.22
C GLU A 104 8.17 14.80 19.18
N GLY A 105 8.93 13.68 19.16
CA GLY A 105 8.36 12.35 19.16
C GLY A 105 7.47 12.05 17.97
N PHE A 106 7.69 12.70 16.80
CA PHE A 106 6.89 12.45 15.61
C PHE A 106 7.00 10.99 15.16
N ALA A 107 5.85 10.38 14.98
CA ALA A 107 5.76 8.99 14.53
C ALA A 107 4.71 8.83 13.43
N VAL A 108 5.00 7.93 12.51
CA VAL A 108 4.09 7.47 11.46
C VAL A 108 3.83 5.99 11.72
N ALA A 109 2.61 5.66 12.14
CA ALA A 109 2.22 4.30 12.52
C ALA A 109 1.29 3.69 11.45
N PRO A 110 1.82 2.95 10.46
CA PRO A 110 0.99 2.23 9.50
C PRO A 110 0.25 1.08 10.20
N ALA A 111 -1.02 0.86 9.84
CA ALA A 111 -1.88 -0.17 10.42
C ALA A 111 -2.36 -1.19 9.39
N THR A 112 -2.66 -0.77 8.17
CA THR A 112 -3.21 -1.64 7.13
C THR A 112 -2.58 -1.30 5.79
N TYR A 113 -2.17 -2.33 5.06
CA TYR A 113 -1.62 -2.22 3.71
C TYR A 113 -2.59 -2.86 2.71
N LEU A 114 -2.87 -2.18 1.63
CA LEU A 114 -3.80 -2.58 0.57
C LEU A 114 -3.06 -2.48 -0.78
N PRO A 115 -2.27 -3.50 -1.15
CA PRO A 115 -1.59 -3.54 -2.44
C PRO A 115 -2.59 -3.87 -3.56
N SER A 116 -2.37 -3.28 -4.72
CA SER A 116 -3.13 -3.55 -5.95
C SER A 116 -2.31 -3.13 -7.17
N GLY A 117 -1.69 -4.07 -7.85
CA GLY A 117 -0.81 -3.84 -8.98
C GLY A 117 0.42 -3.02 -8.61
N ASP A 118 0.59 -1.88 -9.26
CA ASP A 118 1.70 -0.94 -8.98
C ASP A 118 1.44 -0.02 -7.78
N ARG A 119 0.25 -0.11 -7.15
CA ARG A 119 -0.15 0.77 -6.05
C ARG A 119 -0.23 0.06 -4.72
N VAL A 120 0.11 0.80 -3.66
CA VAL A 120 -0.08 0.37 -2.28
C VAL A 120 -0.74 1.51 -1.52
N ALA A 121 -1.97 1.31 -1.06
CA ALA A 121 -2.60 2.23 -0.13
C ALA A 121 -2.29 1.78 1.31
N VAL A 122 -1.97 2.72 2.19
CA VAL A 122 -1.65 2.44 3.59
C VAL A 122 -2.48 3.33 4.50
N LEU A 123 -3.22 2.71 5.40
CA LEU A 123 -3.96 3.39 6.44
C LEU A 123 -3.13 3.41 7.72
N GLY A 124 -3.17 4.52 8.45
CA GLY A 124 -2.42 4.63 9.69
C GLY A 124 -2.73 5.90 10.48
N ARG A 125 -1.86 6.21 11.42
CA ARG A 125 -1.94 7.41 12.26
C ARG A 125 -0.60 8.10 12.39
N TYR A 126 -0.65 9.42 12.43
CA TYR A 126 0.42 10.29 12.88
C TYR A 126 0.27 10.56 14.37
N SER A 127 1.39 10.71 15.05
CA SER A 127 1.43 11.24 16.40
C SER A 127 2.68 12.09 16.61
N GLY A 128 2.65 12.96 17.61
CA GLY A 128 3.78 13.83 17.98
C GLY A 128 3.28 15.05 18.72
N THR A 129 4.20 15.88 19.22
CA THR A 129 3.89 17.15 19.87
C THR A 129 4.58 18.27 19.13
N ASN A 130 3.83 19.29 18.70
CA ASN A 130 4.41 20.45 18.05
C ASN A 130 5.21 21.28 19.09
N ARG A 131 6.45 21.63 18.76
CA ARG A 131 7.37 22.33 19.68
C ARG A 131 6.99 23.79 19.95
N ALA A 132 6.32 24.43 18.98
CA ALA A 132 5.98 25.85 19.09
C ALA A 132 4.68 26.06 19.88
N THR A 133 3.67 25.21 19.65
CA THR A 133 2.34 25.32 20.28
C THR A 133 2.23 24.47 21.53
N GLY A 134 3.00 23.36 21.64
CA GLY A 134 2.83 22.34 22.67
C GLY A 134 1.65 21.38 22.40
N GLU A 135 0.92 21.56 21.28
CA GLU A 135 -0.26 20.76 20.95
C GLU A 135 0.13 19.38 20.42
N ALA A 136 -0.71 18.40 20.76
CA ALA A 136 -0.51 17.01 20.36
C ALA A 136 -1.21 16.71 19.03
N LEU A 137 -0.48 16.15 18.08
CA LEU A 137 -1.02 15.57 16.85
C LEU A 137 -1.45 14.12 17.10
N ASP A 138 -2.64 13.76 16.65
CA ASP A 138 -3.15 12.39 16.59
C ASP A 138 -4.08 12.24 15.38
N ALA A 139 -3.54 12.37 14.16
CA ALA A 139 -4.29 12.41 12.92
C ALA A 139 -4.23 11.09 12.16
N GLN A 140 -5.38 10.64 11.66
CA GLN A 140 -5.44 9.52 10.72
C GLN A 140 -4.86 9.90 9.36
N PHE A 141 -4.33 8.91 8.63
CA PHE A 141 -3.91 9.10 7.26
C PHE A 141 -4.28 7.94 6.33
N VAL A 142 -4.36 8.24 5.05
CA VAL A 142 -4.20 7.30 3.95
C VAL A 142 -3.05 7.80 3.08
N HIS A 143 -2.05 6.98 2.89
CA HIS A 143 -0.96 7.19 1.94
C HIS A 143 -1.19 6.30 0.73
N VAL A 144 -1.05 6.83 -0.47
CA VAL A 144 -1.12 6.06 -1.71
C VAL A 144 0.22 6.17 -2.41
N PHE A 145 0.89 5.04 -2.52
CA PHE A 145 2.18 4.91 -3.21
C PHE A 145 1.99 4.29 -4.59
N THR A 146 2.80 4.71 -5.56
CA THR A 146 3.02 3.95 -6.80
C THR A 146 4.47 3.46 -6.78
N VAL A 147 4.64 2.15 -6.98
CA VAL A 147 5.95 1.47 -6.95
C VAL A 147 6.24 0.90 -8.32
N THR A 148 7.39 1.23 -8.88
CA THR A 148 7.86 0.72 -10.17
C THR A 148 9.32 0.33 -10.07
N GLY A 149 9.65 -0.90 -10.50
CA GLY A 149 11.03 -1.39 -10.46
C GLY A 149 11.66 -1.39 -9.07
N GLY A 150 10.87 -1.61 -8.02
CA GLY A 150 11.33 -1.59 -6.63
C GLY A 150 11.60 -0.19 -6.06
N LYS A 151 11.12 0.86 -6.72
CA LYS A 151 11.24 2.26 -6.29
C LYS A 151 9.87 2.91 -6.17
N ILE A 152 9.71 3.80 -5.20
CA ILE A 152 8.54 4.66 -5.06
C ILE A 152 8.70 5.80 -6.07
N VAL A 153 7.80 5.87 -7.05
CA VAL A 153 7.78 6.88 -8.12
C VAL A 153 6.74 7.97 -7.86
N HIS A 154 5.71 7.67 -7.07
CA HIS A 154 4.65 8.61 -6.74
C HIS A 154 4.15 8.38 -5.31
N PHE A 155 3.81 9.47 -4.64
CA PHE A 155 3.17 9.46 -3.33
C PHE A 155 2.06 10.52 -3.28
N GLN A 156 0.94 10.16 -2.68
CA GLN A 156 -0.16 11.06 -2.35
C GLN A 156 -0.61 10.83 -0.91
N GLN A 157 -0.63 11.89 -0.13
CA GLN A 157 -1.17 11.89 1.23
C GLN A 157 -2.64 12.31 1.25
N TYR A 158 -3.41 11.69 2.12
CA TYR A 158 -4.72 12.12 2.60
C TYR A 158 -4.72 12.05 4.12
N THR A 159 -5.11 13.11 4.80
CA THR A 159 -5.11 13.17 6.27
C THR A 159 -6.14 14.19 6.78
N ASP A 160 -6.32 14.24 8.09
CA ASP A 160 -7.10 15.29 8.75
C ASP A 160 -6.31 16.60 8.79
N THR A 161 -6.41 17.38 7.71
CA THR A 161 -5.68 18.63 7.58
C THR A 161 -6.18 19.74 8.52
N ALA A 162 -7.43 19.67 8.97
CA ALA A 162 -7.93 20.61 9.98
C ALA A 162 -7.17 20.45 11.29
N GLN A 163 -7.01 19.20 11.77
CA GLN A 163 -6.24 18.93 12.99
C GLN A 163 -4.75 19.30 12.81
N TRP A 164 -4.16 19.04 11.64
CA TRP A 164 -2.78 19.46 11.37
C TRP A 164 -2.62 20.98 11.49
N MET A 165 -3.55 21.73 10.90
CA MET A 165 -3.51 23.20 10.95
C MET A 165 -3.70 23.74 12.36
N ASP A 166 -4.63 23.17 13.15
CA ASP A 166 -4.84 23.53 14.55
C ASP A 166 -3.57 23.32 15.38
N VAL A 167 -2.89 22.17 15.18
CA VAL A 167 -1.67 21.83 15.92
C VAL A 167 -0.48 22.74 15.60
N VAL A 168 -0.33 23.20 14.34
CA VAL A 168 0.83 24.01 13.93
C VAL A 168 0.59 25.52 14.01
N THR A 169 -0.66 25.96 14.25
CA THR A 169 -0.99 27.39 14.31
C THR A 169 -1.03 27.83 15.77
N PRO A 170 -0.18 28.76 16.21
CA PRO A 170 -0.28 29.34 17.55
C PRO A 170 -1.62 30.08 17.75
N ASP A 171 -2.17 30.00 18.98
CA ASP A 171 -3.35 30.79 19.42
C ASP A 171 -3.07 32.31 19.38
#